data_45efa1e951e6787563eeec9c2fab4987
#
_entry.id   45efa1e951e6787563eeec9c2fab4987
#
_cell.length_a   1.000
_cell.length_b   1.000
_cell.length_c   1.000
_cell.angle_alpha   90.00
_cell.angle_beta   90.00
_cell.angle_gamma   90.00
#
_symmetry.space_group_name_H-M   'P 1'
#
loop_
_entity.id
_entity.type
_entity.pdbx_description
1 polymer ?
#
loop_
_entity_poly.entity_id
_entity_poly.type
_entity_poly.pdbx_seq_one_letter_code
_entity_poly.pdbx_strand_id
1 'polypeptide(L)'
;MSRGCRPEDRPVNTVFQHYALFPHLTVAQNIGFALRMQRRPKPEIATTVARMVALVGLEWMEHRRPDQLSGGQKQRVALARALAPGPKILLLDEPLSALDAKLRQRMRSELKALQRETGITFVFVTHDQDEALAMSDRIAVMQGGRVQQLGRPDEIYEAPANRFVADFIGGANLIPARIGAQGAMAEGLGVIPAKGDIGTEVTLAIRPERLAILPAAQQASGDLGPLVVAERIYMGNELSFRLMGGAVPLHVTLPRGGLRGALDFAPGDQVCVRPEAGAIRVLAS
;
A
#
# COMPACT_ATOMS: atom_id res chain seq x y z
N MET A 1 25.48 -11.87 -4.78
CA MET A 1 24.99 -11.96 -6.17
C MET A 1 26.17 -11.85 -7.10
N SER A 2 26.48 -12.89 -7.87
CA SER A 2 27.67 -12.92 -8.73
C SER A 2 27.53 -11.92 -9.89
N ARG A 3 28.42 -10.95 -9.97
CA ARG A 3 28.62 -10.05 -11.10
C ARG A 3 29.19 -10.83 -12.30
N GLY A 4 28.41 -11.71 -12.92
CA GLY A 4 28.87 -12.53 -14.05
C GLY A 4 27.86 -13.55 -14.53
N CYS A 5 26.70 -13.68 -13.85
CA CYS A 5 25.65 -14.57 -14.31
C CYS A 5 24.86 -13.90 -15.43
N ARG A 6 24.70 -14.58 -16.59
CA ARG A 6 23.87 -14.09 -17.69
C ARG A 6 22.44 -13.88 -17.22
N PRO A 7 21.67 -12.92 -17.78
CA PRO A 7 20.28 -12.69 -17.39
C PRO A 7 19.41 -13.95 -17.41
N GLU A 8 19.58 -14.81 -18.42
CA GLU A 8 18.86 -16.06 -18.60
C GLU A 8 19.18 -17.15 -17.58
N ASP A 9 20.35 -17.07 -16.93
CA ASP A 9 20.81 -18.04 -15.91
C ASP A 9 20.44 -17.60 -14.49
N ARG A 10 19.86 -16.43 -14.34
CA ARG A 10 19.45 -15.91 -13.03
C ARG A 10 18.19 -16.65 -12.55
N PRO A 11 18.12 -17.10 -11.29
CA PRO A 11 16.94 -17.75 -10.74
C PRO A 11 15.84 -16.72 -10.39
N VAL A 12 15.58 -15.79 -11.31
CA VAL A 12 14.65 -14.66 -11.16
C VAL A 12 13.78 -14.60 -12.40
N ASN A 13 12.46 -14.52 -12.22
CA ASN A 13 11.52 -14.30 -13.29
C ASN A 13 10.67 -13.06 -13.02
N THR A 14 10.12 -12.48 -14.09
CA THR A 14 9.30 -11.26 -14.00
C THR A 14 7.92 -11.50 -14.61
N VAL A 15 6.90 -11.00 -13.92
CA VAL A 15 5.55 -10.82 -14.46
C VAL A 15 5.37 -9.33 -14.70
N PHE A 16 5.13 -8.96 -15.96
CA PHE A 16 4.95 -7.58 -16.39
C PHE A 16 3.50 -7.13 -16.21
N GLN A 17 3.27 -5.83 -16.11
CA GLN A 17 1.97 -5.17 -15.92
C GLN A 17 0.90 -5.64 -16.92
N HIS A 18 1.26 -5.86 -18.19
CA HIS A 18 0.37 -6.35 -19.24
C HIS A 18 0.50 -7.87 -19.49
N TYR A 19 1.04 -8.60 -18.49
CA TYR A 19 1.20 -10.07 -18.51
C TYR A 19 2.13 -10.61 -19.58
N ALA A 20 2.34 -9.92 -20.70
CA ALA A 20 3.20 -10.27 -21.84
C ALA A 20 3.02 -11.73 -22.29
N LEU A 21 1.78 -12.23 -22.34
CA LEU A 21 1.48 -13.57 -22.84
C LEU A 21 1.71 -13.65 -24.36
N PHE A 22 2.19 -14.79 -24.83
CA PHE A 22 2.31 -15.06 -26.25
C PHE A 22 0.93 -15.31 -26.86
N PRO A 23 0.40 -14.41 -27.72
CA PRO A 23 -1.00 -14.46 -28.16
C PRO A 23 -1.31 -15.67 -29.05
N HIS A 24 -0.31 -16.17 -29.75
CA HIS A 24 -0.41 -17.34 -30.67
C HIS A 24 -0.26 -18.68 -29.95
N LEU A 25 0.12 -18.69 -28.68
CA LEU A 25 0.30 -19.90 -27.88
C LEU A 25 -0.92 -20.14 -26.96
N THR A 26 -1.24 -21.41 -26.71
CA THR A 26 -2.24 -21.79 -25.71
C THR A 26 -1.74 -21.54 -24.28
N VAL A 27 -2.61 -21.70 -23.28
CA VAL A 27 -2.27 -21.63 -21.84
C VAL A 27 -1.13 -22.60 -21.53
N ALA A 28 -1.28 -23.89 -21.88
CA ALA A 28 -0.24 -24.90 -21.65
C ALA A 28 1.07 -24.55 -22.35
N GLN A 29 0.99 -24.03 -23.58
CA GLN A 29 2.16 -23.64 -24.33
C GLN A 29 2.85 -22.39 -23.77
N ASN A 30 2.10 -21.42 -23.26
CA ASN A 30 2.64 -20.26 -22.54
C ASN A 30 3.40 -20.71 -21.29
N ILE A 31 2.77 -21.53 -20.44
CA ILE A 31 3.38 -22.02 -19.20
C ILE A 31 4.64 -22.83 -19.48
N GLY A 32 4.60 -23.74 -20.44
CA GLY A 32 5.73 -24.60 -20.81
C GLY A 32 6.82 -23.91 -21.65
N PHE A 33 6.66 -22.63 -22.02
CA PHE A 33 7.56 -21.96 -22.95
C PHE A 33 9.03 -21.94 -22.50
N ALA A 34 9.29 -21.46 -21.28
CA ALA A 34 10.65 -21.37 -20.71
C ALA A 34 11.30 -22.75 -20.59
N LEU A 35 10.54 -23.76 -20.19
CA LEU A 35 11.05 -25.14 -20.06
C LEU A 35 11.47 -25.71 -21.42
N ARG A 36 10.71 -25.39 -22.50
CA ARG A 36 11.11 -25.76 -23.86
C ARG A 36 12.40 -25.07 -24.31
N MET A 37 12.57 -23.77 -23.97
CA MET A 37 13.82 -23.05 -24.28
C MET A 37 15.00 -23.62 -23.50
N GLN A 38 14.79 -24.12 -22.28
CA GLN A 38 15.77 -24.84 -21.46
C GLN A 38 16.02 -26.28 -21.97
N ARG A 39 15.35 -26.70 -23.05
CA ARG A 39 15.45 -28.06 -23.63
C ARG A 39 15.14 -29.18 -22.66
N ARG A 40 14.21 -28.94 -21.70
CA ARG A 40 13.76 -29.97 -20.74
C ARG A 40 13.04 -31.12 -21.49
N PRO A 41 13.10 -32.34 -20.96
CA PRO A 41 12.39 -33.49 -21.55
C PRO A 41 10.88 -33.24 -21.65
N LYS A 42 10.22 -33.68 -22.75
CA LYS A 42 8.78 -33.51 -22.92
C LYS A 42 7.91 -34.01 -21.76
N PRO A 43 8.18 -35.19 -21.15
CA PRO A 43 7.41 -35.65 -19.98
C PRO A 43 7.52 -34.70 -18.76
N GLU A 44 8.72 -34.16 -18.48
CA GLU A 44 8.95 -33.20 -17.40
C GLU A 44 8.17 -31.91 -17.65
N ILE A 45 8.16 -31.42 -18.90
CA ILE A 45 7.36 -30.23 -19.26
C ILE A 45 5.87 -30.50 -19.04
N ALA A 46 5.35 -31.62 -19.48
CA ALA A 46 3.95 -31.97 -19.32
C ALA A 46 3.54 -32.04 -17.84
N THR A 47 4.32 -32.71 -17.01
CA THR A 47 4.10 -32.82 -15.57
C THR A 47 4.16 -31.43 -14.89
N THR A 48 5.14 -30.60 -15.25
CA THR A 48 5.27 -29.25 -14.68
C THR A 48 4.10 -28.36 -15.10
N VAL A 49 3.70 -28.40 -16.36
CA VAL A 49 2.55 -27.63 -16.86
C VAL A 49 1.27 -28.03 -16.13
N ALA A 50 0.99 -29.32 -16.01
CA ALA A 50 -0.19 -29.82 -15.29
C ALA A 50 -0.20 -29.33 -13.82
N ARG A 51 0.94 -29.43 -13.13
CA ARG A 51 1.10 -28.90 -11.75
C ARG A 51 0.85 -27.40 -11.67
N MET A 52 1.38 -26.61 -12.61
CA MET A 52 1.21 -25.15 -12.63
C MET A 52 -0.24 -24.76 -12.96
N VAL A 53 -0.91 -25.47 -13.85
CA VAL A 53 -2.32 -25.26 -14.18
C VAL A 53 -3.20 -25.50 -12.93
N ALA A 54 -2.96 -26.60 -12.21
CA ALA A 54 -3.67 -26.91 -10.96
C ALA A 54 -3.39 -25.85 -9.87
N LEU A 55 -2.11 -25.44 -9.71
CA LEU A 55 -1.69 -24.44 -8.72
C LEU A 55 -2.41 -23.10 -8.87
N VAL A 56 -2.71 -22.69 -10.12
CA VAL A 56 -3.38 -21.41 -10.39
C VAL A 56 -4.89 -21.55 -10.70
N GLY A 57 -5.47 -22.73 -10.55
CA GLY A 57 -6.90 -23.00 -10.75
C GLY A 57 -7.37 -22.73 -12.19
N LEU A 58 -6.63 -23.24 -13.19
CA LEU A 58 -6.94 -23.09 -14.60
C LEU A 58 -7.17 -24.45 -15.31
N GLU A 59 -7.60 -25.47 -14.57
CA GLU A 59 -7.98 -26.77 -15.12
C GLU A 59 -9.05 -26.56 -16.20
N TRP A 60 -8.98 -27.36 -17.25
CA TRP A 60 -9.85 -27.34 -18.44
C TRP A 60 -9.66 -26.11 -19.35
N MET A 61 -8.66 -25.26 -19.10
CA MET A 61 -8.35 -24.08 -19.92
C MET A 61 -7.03 -24.20 -20.69
N GLU A 62 -6.35 -25.35 -20.62
CA GLU A 62 -5.01 -25.58 -21.14
C GLU A 62 -4.89 -25.33 -22.65
N HIS A 63 -5.98 -25.56 -23.38
CA HIS A 63 -6.06 -25.41 -24.84
C HIS A 63 -6.50 -24.02 -25.28
N ARG A 64 -6.99 -23.16 -24.36
CA ARG A 64 -7.42 -21.81 -24.69
C ARG A 64 -6.22 -20.91 -25.03
N ARG A 65 -6.48 -19.88 -25.85
CA ARG A 65 -5.53 -18.81 -26.14
C ARG A 65 -5.81 -17.58 -25.26
N PRO A 66 -4.85 -16.65 -25.13
CA PRO A 66 -4.99 -15.45 -24.29
C PRO A 66 -6.21 -14.59 -24.63
N ASP A 67 -6.63 -14.51 -25.90
CA ASP A 67 -7.82 -13.77 -26.34
C ASP A 67 -9.13 -14.33 -25.78
N GLN A 68 -9.15 -15.60 -25.40
CA GLN A 68 -10.29 -16.32 -24.82
C GLN A 68 -10.35 -16.26 -23.28
N LEU A 69 -9.46 -15.48 -22.64
CA LEU A 69 -9.29 -15.43 -21.21
C LEU A 69 -9.70 -14.05 -20.64
N SER A 70 -10.30 -14.04 -19.43
CA SER A 70 -10.48 -12.83 -18.66
C SER A 70 -9.15 -12.25 -18.17
N GLY A 71 -9.14 -10.98 -17.73
CA GLY A 71 -7.93 -10.33 -17.20
C GLY A 71 -7.28 -11.12 -16.05
N GLY A 72 -8.07 -11.57 -15.07
CA GLY A 72 -7.58 -12.40 -13.96
C GLY A 72 -7.04 -13.77 -14.41
N GLN A 73 -7.67 -14.39 -15.43
CA GLN A 73 -7.15 -15.65 -16.01
C GLN A 73 -5.82 -15.42 -16.73
N LYS A 74 -5.67 -14.33 -17.50
CA LYS A 74 -4.38 -13.95 -18.13
C LYS A 74 -3.29 -13.77 -17.09
N GLN A 75 -3.59 -13.11 -15.98
CA GLN A 75 -2.67 -12.93 -14.87
C GLN A 75 -2.21 -14.28 -14.29
N ARG A 76 -3.14 -15.19 -14.02
CA ARG A 76 -2.82 -16.54 -13.51
C ARG A 76 -1.95 -17.34 -14.47
N VAL A 77 -2.19 -17.24 -15.79
CA VAL A 77 -1.30 -17.84 -16.80
C VAL A 77 0.10 -17.25 -16.76
N ALA A 78 0.23 -15.91 -16.63
CA ALA A 78 1.52 -15.24 -16.54
C ALA A 78 2.30 -15.65 -15.27
N LEU A 79 1.60 -15.77 -14.14
CA LEU A 79 2.17 -16.29 -12.88
C LEU A 79 2.65 -17.73 -13.04
N ALA A 80 1.80 -18.62 -13.55
CA ALA A 80 2.15 -20.02 -13.80
C ALA A 80 3.36 -20.16 -14.74
N ARG A 81 3.42 -19.35 -15.82
CA ARG A 81 4.56 -19.29 -16.74
C ARG A 81 5.84 -18.85 -16.05
N ALA A 82 5.75 -17.85 -15.18
CA ALA A 82 6.92 -17.33 -14.45
C ALA A 82 7.40 -18.28 -13.36
N LEU A 83 6.51 -19.07 -12.76
CA LEU A 83 6.81 -20.07 -11.73
C LEU A 83 7.32 -21.41 -12.29
N ALA A 84 6.91 -21.78 -13.50
CA ALA A 84 7.23 -23.08 -14.10
C ALA A 84 8.72 -23.45 -14.11
N PRO A 85 9.68 -22.52 -14.37
CA PRO A 85 11.10 -22.82 -14.31
C PRO A 85 11.67 -23.01 -12.89
N GLY A 86 10.91 -22.75 -11.85
CA GLY A 86 11.35 -22.86 -10.45
C GLY A 86 12.27 -21.71 -10.01
N PRO A 87 11.88 -20.44 -10.18
CA PRO A 87 12.71 -19.30 -9.75
C PRO A 87 12.84 -19.26 -8.23
N LYS A 88 13.89 -18.62 -7.71
CA LYS A 88 14.04 -18.26 -6.29
C LYS A 88 13.34 -16.94 -5.94
N ILE A 89 13.25 -16.05 -6.93
CA ILE A 89 12.63 -14.73 -6.79
C ILE A 89 11.69 -14.50 -7.95
N LEU A 90 10.47 -14.03 -7.64
CA LEU A 90 9.48 -13.58 -8.60
C LEU A 90 9.30 -12.08 -8.48
N LEU A 91 9.60 -11.35 -9.55
CA LEU A 91 9.35 -9.91 -9.65
C LEU A 91 7.96 -9.70 -10.26
N LEU A 92 7.16 -8.84 -9.66
CA LEU A 92 5.79 -8.53 -10.07
C LEU A 92 5.70 -7.02 -10.26
N ASP A 93 5.60 -6.58 -11.51
CA ASP A 93 5.53 -5.17 -11.86
C ASP A 93 4.06 -4.76 -12.00
N GLU A 94 3.55 -4.03 -11.02
CA GLU A 94 2.15 -3.59 -10.90
C GLU A 94 1.12 -4.68 -11.23
N PRO A 95 1.19 -5.86 -10.60
CA PRO A 95 0.43 -7.02 -11.06
C PRO A 95 -1.10 -6.85 -10.96
N LEU A 96 -1.59 -5.91 -10.16
CA LEU A 96 -3.03 -5.73 -9.87
C LEU A 96 -3.60 -4.43 -10.44
N SER A 97 -2.80 -3.57 -11.07
CA SER A 97 -3.19 -2.22 -11.52
C SER A 97 -4.34 -2.21 -12.56
N ALA A 98 -4.41 -3.24 -13.41
CA ALA A 98 -5.41 -3.34 -14.48
C ALA A 98 -6.74 -3.99 -14.04
N LEU A 99 -6.91 -4.31 -12.75
CA LEU A 99 -8.07 -5.03 -12.23
C LEU A 99 -9.06 -4.09 -11.53
N ASP A 100 -10.36 -4.42 -11.63
CA ASP A 100 -11.39 -3.78 -10.80
C ASP A 100 -11.20 -4.09 -9.29
N ALA A 101 -11.81 -3.28 -8.42
CA ALA A 101 -11.59 -3.36 -6.97
C ALA A 101 -11.92 -4.75 -6.37
N LYS A 102 -13.02 -5.37 -6.81
CA LYS A 102 -13.44 -6.70 -6.31
C LYS A 102 -12.49 -7.81 -6.75
N LEU A 103 -12.07 -7.77 -8.01
CA LEU A 103 -11.13 -8.74 -8.55
C LEU A 103 -9.74 -8.52 -7.94
N ARG A 104 -9.31 -7.27 -7.74
CA ARG A 104 -8.06 -6.92 -7.09
C ARG A 104 -7.98 -7.49 -5.67
N GLN A 105 -9.02 -7.31 -4.86
CA GLN A 105 -9.06 -7.86 -3.50
C GLN A 105 -8.96 -9.40 -3.50
N ARG A 106 -9.64 -10.10 -4.42
CA ARG A 106 -9.53 -11.56 -4.57
C ARG A 106 -8.11 -11.96 -4.96
N MET A 107 -7.51 -11.26 -5.94
CA MET A 107 -6.18 -11.56 -6.44
C MET A 107 -5.08 -11.31 -5.39
N ARG A 108 -5.24 -10.31 -4.51
CA ARG A 108 -4.35 -10.11 -3.34
C ARG A 108 -4.29 -11.37 -2.48
N SER A 109 -5.45 -11.93 -2.13
CA SER A 109 -5.54 -13.15 -1.31
C SER A 109 -4.92 -14.36 -2.01
N GLU A 110 -5.18 -14.51 -3.31
CA GLU A 110 -4.65 -15.61 -4.12
C GLU A 110 -3.11 -15.54 -4.26
N LEU A 111 -2.56 -14.33 -4.52
CA LEU A 111 -1.11 -14.13 -4.61
C LEU A 111 -0.41 -14.43 -3.28
N LYS A 112 -1.01 -14.03 -2.15
CA LYS A 112 -0.46 -14.32 -0.82
C LYS A 112 -0.52 -15.83 -0.50
N ALA A 113 -1.58 -16.51 -0.89
CA ALA A 113 -1.69 -17.97 -0.76
C ALA A 113 -0.63 -18.67 -1.61
N LEU A 114 -0.48 -18.27 -2.87
CA LEU A 114 0.49 -18.81 -3.81
C LEU A 114 1.95 -18.61 -3.32
N GLN A 115 2.25 -17.44 -2.76
CA GLN A 115 3.57 -17.16 -2.19
C GLN A 115 3.87 -18.10 -1.01
N ARG A 116 2.89 -18.33 -0.13
CA ARG A 116 3.04 -19.26 1.01
C ARG A 116 3.21 -20.71 0.56
N GLU A 117 2.43 -21.15 -0.42
CA GLU A 117 2.47 -22.51 -0.95
C GLU A 117 3.78 -22.81 -1.67
N THR A 118 4.30 -21.85 -2.43
CA THR A 118 5.56 -22.03 -3.18
C THR A 118 6.80 -21.77 -2.35
N GLY A 119 6.72 -20.99 -1.28
CA GLY A 119 7.86 -20.56 -0.47
C GLY A 119 8.86 -19.64 -1.22
N ILE A 120 8.49 -19.14 -2.39
CA ILE A 120 9.34 -18.29 -3.25
C ILE A 120 9.27 -16.85 -2.74
N THR A 121 10.38 -16.12 -2.82
CA THR A 121 10.39 -14.68 -2.52
C THR A 121 9.71 -13.92 -3.64
N PHE A 122 8.63 -13.17 -3.30
CA PHE A 122 7.96 -12.26 -4.21
C PHE A 122 8.44 -10.83 -3.94
N VAL A 123 8.73 -10.09 -5.01
CA VAL A 123 9.03 -8.65 -4.95
C VAL A 123 7.98 -7.94 -5.81
N PHE A 124 7.10 -7.17 -5.15
CA PHE A 124 6.07 -6.38 -5.81
C PHE A 124 6.56 -4.95 -6.04
N VAL A 125 6.29 -4.43 -7.22
CA VAL A 125 6.30 -2.98 -7.46
C VAL A 125 4.85 -2.54 -7.57
N THR A 126 4.45 -1.59 -6.76
CA THR A 126 3.08 -1.03 -6.78
C THR A 126 3.10 0.44 -6.40
N HIS A 127 2.15 1.22 -6.90
CA HIS A 127 1.82 2.56 -6.45
C HIS A 127 0.61 2.57 -5.49
N ASP A 128 -0.05 1.42 -5.30
CA ASP A 128 -1.18 1.24 -4.38
C ASP A 128 -0.64 0.91 -2.97
N GLN A 129 -0.87 1.84 -2.03
CA GLN A 129 -0.38 1.74 -0.65
C GLN A 129 -1.06 0.60 0.10
N ASP A 130 -2.36 0.37 -0.15
CA ASP A 130 -3.12 -0.71 0.49
C ASP A 130 -2.58 -2.08 0.06
N GLU A 131 -2.13 -2.20 -1.20
CA GLU A 131 -1.47 -3.42 -1.66
C GLU A 131 -0.17 -3.65 -0.92
N ALA A 132 0.68 -2.61 -0.82
CA ALA A 132 1.94 -2.71 -0.12
C ALA A 132 1.75 -3.10 1.34
N LEU A 133 0.86 -2.41 2.07
CA LEU A 133 0.58 -2.66 3.49
C LEU A 133 -0.05 -4.04 3.74
N ALA A 134 -0.99 -4.48 2.88
CA ALA A 134 -1.74 -5.72 3.10
C ALA A 134 -0.97 -6.99 2.70
N MET A 135 -0.06 -6.90 1.72
CA MET A 135 0.55 -8.08 1.10
C MET A 135 1.99 -8.32 1.51
N SER A 136 2.75 -7.28 1.87
CA SER A 136 4.20 -7.38 2.05
C SER A 136 4.60 -7.74 3.47
N ASP A 137 5.69 -8.49 3.63
CA ASP A 137 6.38 -8.69 4.91
C ASP A 137 7.33 -7.50 5.19
N ARG A 138 7.84 -6.87 4.14
CA ARG A 138 8.68 -5.66 4.19
C ARG A 138 8.37 -4.74 3.03
N ILE A 139 8.39 -3.43 3.29
CA ILE A 139 8.12 -2.38 2.30
C ILE A 139 9.36 -1.50 2.16
N ALA A 140 9.76 -1.21 0.92
CA ALA A 140 10.74 -0.19 0.58
C ALA A 140 10.01 0.99 -0.04
N VAL A 141 9.93 2.11 0.66
CA VAL A 141 9.40 3.37 0.11
C VAL A 141 10.51 4.08 -0.64
N MET A 142 10.25 4.41 -1.91
CA MET A 142 11.25 5.01 -2.80
C MET A 142 10.81 6.38 -3.30
N GLN A 143 11.76 7.31 -3.40
CA GLN A 143 11.57 8.63 -4.01
C GLN A 143 12.85 9.05 -4.72
N GLY A 144 12.74 9.56 -5.95
CA GLY A 144 13.89 10.05 -6.71
C GLY A 144 15.00 9.00 -6.89
N GLY A 145 14.67 7.73 -7.06
CA GLY A 145 15.62 6.63 -7.20
C GLY A 145 16.33 6.20 -5.91
N ARG A 146 15.94 6.75 -4.75
CA ARG A 146 16.52 6.43 -3.44
C ARG A 146 15.48 5.79 -2.52
N VAL A 147 15.93 4.83 -1.71
CA VAL A 147 15.10 4.25 -0.64
C VAL A 147 15.03 5.25 0.51
N GLN A 148 13.83 5.73 0.83
CA GLN A 148 13.54 6.64 1.93
C GLN A 148 13.39 5.89 3.25
N GLN A 149 12.74 4.74 3.22
CA GLN A 149 12.58 3.86 4.37
C GLN A 149 12.41 2.42 3.90
N LEU A 150 12.92 1.49 4.68
CA LEU A 150 12.75 0.04 4.51
C LEU A 150 12.38 -0.55 5.86
N GLY A 151 11.20 -1.16 5.98
CA GLY A 151 10.72 -1.71 7.23
C GLY A 151 9.52 -2.64 7.04
N ARG A 152 8.94 -3.08 8.15
CA ARG A 152 7.67 -3.79 8.17
C ARG A 152 6.52 -2.82 7.88
N PRO A 153 5.34 -3.30 7.41
CA PRO A 153 4.19 -2.43 7.15
C PRO A 153 3.81 -1.55 8.34
N ASP A 154 3.77 -2.13 9.54
CA ASP A 154 3.48 -1.42 10.79
C ASP A 154 4.53 -0.34 11.11
N GLU A 155 5.82 -0.62 10.91
CA GLU A 155 6.90 0.35 11.11
C GLU A 155 6.81 1.53 10.12
N ILE A 156 6.54 1.24 8.84
CA ILE A 156 6.39 2.26 7.79
C ILE A 156 5.21 3.18 8.08
N TYR A 157 4.09 2.61 8.54
CA TYR A 157 2.86 3.35 8.81
C TYR A 157 2.94 4.16 10.11
N GLU A 158 3.34 3.51 11.23
CA GLU A 158 3.31 4.09 12.56
C GLU A 158 4.56 4.93 12.90
N ALA A 159 5.71 4.62 12.29
CA ALA A 159 6.98 5.28 12.55
C ALA A 159 7.67 5.71 11.25
N PRO A 160 7.05 6.63 10.46
CA PRO A 160 7.65 7.12 9.23
C PRO A 160 8.97 7.85 9.51
N ALA A 161 9.99 7.58 8.69
CA ALA A 161 11.32 8.14 8.87
C ALA A 161 11.43 9.63 8.50
N ASN A 162 10.53 10.14 7.66
CA ASN A 162 10.52 11.52 7.20
C ASN A 162 9.13 11.95 6.71
N ARG A 163 8.99 13.24 6.38
CA ARG A 163 7.75 13.85 5.88
C ARG A 163 7.19 13.14 4.64
N PHE A 164 8.07 12.78 3.70
CA PHE A 164 7.63 12.11 2.48
C PHE A 164 6.96 10.77 2.76
N VAL A 165 7.57 9.95 3.61
CA VAL A 165 6.99 8.64 3.97
C VAL A 165 5.66 8.82 4.72
N ALA A 166 5.58 9.80 5.64
CA ALA A 166 4.36 10.08 6.40
C ALA A 166 3.20 10.53 5.51
N ASP A 167 3.49 11.35 4.50
CA ASP A 167 2.51 11.84 3.51
C ASP A 167 2.13 10.74 2.52
N PHE A 168 3.15 10.14 1.90
CA PHE A 168 2.95 9.15 0.85
C PHE A 168 2.21 7.90 1.34
N ILE A 169 2.50 7.42 2.56
CA ILE A 169 1.82 6.26 3.14
C ILE A 169 0.74 6.73 4.11
N GLY A 170 -0.54 6.61 3.71
CA GLY A 170 -1.71 6.91 4.55
C GLY A 170 -2.02 8.38 4.76
N GLY A 171 -1.41 9.32 4.01
CA GLY A 171 -1.81 10.74 3.97
C GLY A 171 -1.86 11.42 5.34
N ALA A 172 -0.78 11.36 6.13
CA ALA A 172 -0.76 12.00 7.45
C ALA A 172 -0.96 13.52 7.37
N ASN A 173 -1.65 14.09 8.35
CA ASN A 173 -1.62 15.54 8.58
C ASN A 173 -0.20 15.96 8.93
N LEU A 174 0.42 16.79 8.11
CA LEU A 174 1.77 17.32 8.31
C LEU A 174 1.69 18.77 8.80
N ILE A 175 1.87 18.99 10.09
CA ILE A 175 1.69 20.27 10.74
C ILE A 175 3.05 20.88 11.06
N PRO A 176 3.45 22.01 10.41
CA PRO A 176 4.63 22.75 10.81
C PRO A 176 4.50 23.26 12.24
N ALA A 177 5.53 23.07 13.05
CA ALA A 177 5.52 23.49 14.43
C ALA A 177 6.93 23.83 14.92
N ARG A 178 7.01 24.57 16.03
CA ARG A 178 8.27 24.87 16.73
C ARG A 178 8.21 24.33 18.15
N ILE A 179 9.22 23.59 18.57
CA ILE A 179 9.30 23.07 19.94
C ILE A 179 9.49 24.22 20.93
N GLY A 180 8.58 24.33 21.90
CA GLY A 180 8.61 25.24 23.02
C GLY A 180 8.74 24.52 24.35
N ALA A 181 8.70 25.26 25.46
CA ALA A 181 8.83 24.71 26.81
C ALA A 181 7.65 23.80 27.23
N GLN A 182 6.46 24.01 26.66
CA GLN A 182 5.24 23.26 27.00
C GLN A 182 4.80 22.25 25.94
N GLY A 183 5.55 22.12 24.84
CA GLY A 183 5.23 21.31 23.68
C GLY A 183 5.53 22.01 22.37
N ALA A 184 5.06 21.46 21.26
CA ALA A 184 5.21 22.07 19.94
C ALA A 184 4.13 23.13 19.69
N MET A 185 4.53 24.33 19.34
CA MET A 185 3.64 25.44 18.96
C MET A 185 3.35 25.35 17.47
N ALA A 186 2.09 25.13 17.11
CA ALA A 186 1.61 25.13 15.73
C ALA A 186 0.73 26.34 15.47
N GLU A 187 0.98 27.08 14.38
CA GLU A 187 0.27 28.31 14.05
C GLU A 187 -1.23 28.04 13.84
N GLY A 188 -2.09 28.76 14.57
CA GLY A 188 -3.56 28.62 14.51
C GLY A 188 -4.11 27.35 15.14
N LEU A 189 -3.27 26.45 15.69
CA LEU A 189 -3.69 25.16 16.27
C LEU A 189 -3.38 25.05 17.77
N GLY A 190 -2.57 25.97 18.31
CA GLY A 190 -2.20 26.00 19.73
C GLY A 190 -0.94 25.19 20.07
N VAL A 191 -0.84 24.76 21.33
CA VAL A 191 0.30 23.98 21.84
C VAL A 191 -0.07 22.50 21.87
N ILE A 192 0.71 21.72 21.15
CA ILE A 192 0.50 20.28 20.94
C ILE A 192 1.54 19.53 21.79
N PRO A 193 1.15 18.52 22.57
CA PRO A 193 2.10 17.74 23.36
C PRO A 193 3.13 17.04 22.46
N ALA A 194 4.38 17.51 22.49
CA ALA A 194 5.49 16.94 21.74
C ALA A 194 6.81 17.17 22.47
N LYS A 195 7.78 16.29 22.30
CA LYS A 195 9.12 16.39 22.90
C LYS A 195 10.16 16.68 21.84
N GLY A 196 11.16 17.51 22.18
CA GLY A 196 12.27 17.83 21.31
C GLY A 196 13.07 18.99 21.91
N ASP A 197 14.14 19.43 21.23
CA ASP A 197 14.99 20.53 21.65
C ASP A 197 14.26 21.86 21.41
N ILE A 198 14.18 22.69 22.46
CA ILE A 198 13.48 23.98 22.42
C ILE A 198 14.05 24.87 21.31
N GLY A 199 13.15 25.48 20.55
CA GLY A 199 13.48 26.36 19.43
C GLY A 199 13.63 25.64 18.09
N THR A 200 13.64 24.31 18.06
CA THR A 200 13.75 23.52 16.82
C THR A 200 12.45 23.57 16.02
N GLU A 201 12.57 23.78 14.70
CA GLU A 201 11.47 23.61 13.77
C GLU A 201 11.30 22.14 13.44
N VAL A 202 10.05 21.67 13.53
CA VAL A 202 9.69 20.28 13.32
C VAL A 202 8.41 20.18 12.50
N THR A 203 8.15 19.00 11.96
CA THR A 203 6.85 18.66 11.40
C THR A 203 6.18 17.62 12.32
N LEU A 204 4.98 17.93 12.79
CA LEU A 204 4.16 16.95 13.48
C LEU A 204 3.36 16.16 12.45
N ALA A 205 3.47 14.85 12.47
CA ALA A 205 2.69 13.96 11.62
C ALA A 205 1.62 13.26 12.46
N ILE A 206 0.35 13.37 12.04
CA ILE A 206 -0.79 12.76 12.72
C ILE A 206 -1.69 12.09 11.69
N ARG A 207 -2.02 10.82 11.89
CA ARG A 207 -2.93 10.10 11.00
C ARG A 207 -4.35 10.64 11.10
N PRO A 208 -5.09 10.81 9.98
CA PRO A 208 -6.46 11.32 9.99
C PRO A 208 -7.43 10.52 10.88
N GLU A 209 -7.28 9.21 10.93
CA GLU A 209 -8.11 8.29 11.71
C GLU A 209 -7.78 8.27 13.21
N ARG A 210 -6.66 8.89 13.62
CA ARG A 210 -6.25 9.02 15.03
C ARG A 210 -6.61 10.37 15.63
N LEU A 211 -7.56 11.04 15.01
CA LEU A 211 -8.09 12.34 15.41
C LEU A 211 -9.59 12.22 15.70
N ALA A 212 -10.01 12.62 16.88
CA ALA A 212 -11.43 12.77 17.22
C ALA A 212 -11.86 14.21 16.98
N ILE A 213 -13.03 14.42 16.34
CA ILE A 213 -13.65 15.74 16.15
C ILE A 213 -14.64 16.00 17.29
N LEU A 214 -14.59 17.20 17.88
CA LEU A 214 -15.40 17.63 19.02
C LEU A 214 -15.95 19.04 18.77
N PRO A 215 -17.11 19.40 19.39
CA PRO A 215 -17.55 20.80 19.38
C PRO A 215 -16.46 21.72 19.97
N ALA A 216 -16.29 22.92 19.40
CA ALA A 216 -15.27 23.88 19.88
C ALA A 216 -15.40 24.21 21.37
N ALA A 217 -16.64 24.20 21.91
CA ALA A 217 -16.91 24.41 23.32
C ALA A 217 -16.32 23.33 24.27
N GLN A 218 -15.92 22.17 23.73
CA GLN A 218 -15.31 21.06 24.48
C GLN A 218 -13.79 21.03 24.38
N GLN A 219 -13.17 22.08 23.80
CA GLN A 219 -11.73 22.18 23.66
C GLN A 219 -11.02 22.11 25.01
N ALA A 220 -10.04 21.23 25.12
CA ALA A 220 -9.18 21.04 26.28
C ALA A 220 -7.71 21.29 25.93
N SER A 221 -6.85 21.33 26.96
CA SER A 221 -5.40 21.44 26.71
C SER A 221 -4.87 20.26 25.90
N GLY A 222 -4.14 20.59 24.83
CA GLY A 222 -3.60 19.59 23.90
C GLY A 222 -4.51 19.28 22.71
N ASP A 223 -5.74 19.80 22.66
CA ASP A 223 -6.60 19.76 21.48
C ASP A 223 -6.16 20.80 20.46
N LEU A 224 -6.34 20.50 19.19
CA LEU A 224 -6.03 21.36 18.04
C LEU A 224 -7.26 22.24 17.73
N GLY A 225 -7.07 23.54 17.63
CA GLY A 225 -8.17 24.44 17.28
C GLY A 225 -8.09 25.82 17.94
N PRO A 226 -9.11 26.69 17.70
CA PRO A 226 -10.38 26.38 17.02
C PRO A 226 -10.25 26.17 15.50
N LEU A 227 -11.10 25.32 14.95
CA LEU A 227 -11.13 24.96 13.55
C LEU A 227 -12.55 25.11 12.99
N VAL A 228 -12.66 25.27 11.68
CA VAL A 228 -13.95 25.31 10.97
C VAL A 228 -14.05 24.14 10.01
N VAL A 229 -15.17 23.46 9.98
CA VAL A 229 -15.46 22.40 9.01
C VAL A 229 -15.59 23.05 7.61
N ALA A 230 -14.63 22.80 6.74
CA ALA A 230 -14.68 23.29 5.36
C ALA A 230 -15.43 22.32 4.44
N GLU A 231 -15.27 21.02 4.68
CA GLU A 231 -15.87 19.98 3.86
C GLU A 231 -16.16 18.75 4.71
N ARG A 232 -17.24 18.04 4.33
CA ARG A 232 -17.62 16.76 4.91
C ARG A 232 -18.01 15.80 3.79
N ILE A 233 -17.36 14.63 3.75
CA ILE A 233 -17.59 13.61 2.71
C ILE A 233 -17.99 12.30 3.39
N TYR A 234 -19.16 11.76 3.01
CA TYR A 234 -19.61 10.45 3.47
C TYR A 234 -19.22 9.38 2.45
N MET A 235 -18.37 8.43 2.86
CA MET A 235 -17.83 7.37 1.99
C MET A 235 -18.45 5.98 2.28
N GLY A 236 -19.55 5.91 3.01
CA GLY A 236 -20.28 4.68 3.34
C GLY A 236 -19.73 3.98 4.58
N ASN A 237 -18.49 3.55 4.58
CA ASN A 237 -17.79 2.91 5.71
C ASN A 237 -17.12 3.92 6.66
N GLU A 238 -16.92 5.15 6.20
CA GLU A 238 -16.24 6.22 6.94
C GLU A 238 -16.80 7.60 6.60
N LEU A 239 -16.49 8.58 7.44
CA LEU A 239 -16.81 9.99 7.27
C LEU A 239 -15.52 10.78 7.31
N SER A 240 -15.22 11.52 6.25
CA SER A 240 -14.03 12.35 6.14
C SER A 240 -14.39 13.82 6.30
N PHE A 241 -13.58 14.55 7.06
CA PHE A 241 -13.68 16.00 7.27
C PHE A 241 -12.41 16.67 6.80
N ARG A 242 -12.55 17.82 6.14
CA ARG A 242 -11.49 18.78 5.94
C ARG A 242 -11.74 20.00 6.80
N LEU A 243 -10.81 20.31 7.70
CA LEU A 243 -10.92 21.37 8.69
C LEU A 243 -9.90 22.47 8.39
N MET A 244 -10.31 23.72 8.59
CA MET A 244 -9.47 24.90 8.39
C MET A 244 -9.36 25.71 9.68
N GLY A 245 -8.21 26.36 9.90
CA GLY A 245 -8.00 27.20 11.08
C GLY A 245 -6.53 27.37 11.47
N GLY A 246 -5.65 26.50 10.96
CA GLY A 246 -4.21 26.59 11.10
C GLY A 246 -3.50 26.97 9.82
N ALA A 247 -2.17 26.89 9.81
CA ALA A 247 -1.31 27.13 8.65
C ALA A 247 -1.57 26.11 7.51
N VAL A 248 -2.10 24.94 7.84
CA VAL A 248 -2.43 23.87 6.89
C VAL A 248 -3.82 23.30 7.19
N PRO A 249 -4.55 22.82 6.17
CA PRO A 249 -5.80 22.09 6.43
C PRO A 249 -5.52 20.79 7.20
N LEU A 250 -6.46 20.40 8.07
CA LEU A 250 -6.43 19.12 8.74
C LEU A 250 -7.49 18.18 8.16
N HIS A 251 -7.12 16.93 7.99
CA HIS A 251 -8.01 15.86 7.60
C HIS A 251 -8.31 14.96 8.79
N VAL A 252 -9.59 14.66 9.01
CA VAL A 252 -10.07 13.73 10.03
C VAL A 252 -10.91 12.67 9.38
N THR A 253 -10.62 11.41 9.64
CA THR A 253 -11.37 10.27 9.12
C THR A 253 -11.95 9.47 10.28
N LEU A 254 -13.27 9.32 10.29
CA LEU A 254 -13.95 8.59 11.34
C LEU A 254 -14.58 7.32 10.77
N PRO A 255 -14.22 6.12 11.28
CA PRO A 255 -14.86 4.89 10.88
C PRO A 255 -16.33 4.86 11.33
N ARG A 256 -17.17 4.11 10.63
CA ARG A 256 -18.63 4.06 10.86
C ARG A 256 -19.02 3.78 12.33
N GLY A 257 -18.22 3.00 13.07
CA GLY A 257 -18.44 2.74 14.50
C GLY A 257 -18.22 3.94 15.42
N GLY A 258 -17.46 4.94 14.97
CA GLY A 258 -17.15 6.19 15.70
C GLY A 258 -18.09 7.36 15.38
N LEU A 259 -19.12 7.15 14.55
CA LEU A 259 -19.98 8.23 14.02
C LEU A 259 -20.99 8.80 15.02
N ARG A 260 -21.11 8.29 16.26
CA ARG A 260 -22.03 8.83 17.26
C ARG A 260 -21.63 10.27 17.60
N GLY A 261 -22.47 11.23 17.22
CA GLY A 261 -22.26 12.68 17.41
C GLY A 261 -21.47 13.38 16.30
N ALA A 262 -20.64 12.67 15.51
CA ALA A 262 -19.89 13.29 14.41
C ALA A 262 -20.74 13.52 13.14
N LEU A 263 -21.89 12.86 13.02
CA LEU A 263 -22.86 13.09 11.94
C LEU A 263 -23.51 14.47 11.98
N ASP A 264 -23.44 15.16 13.11
CA ASP A 264 -24.10 16.44 13.33
C ASP A 264 -23.27 17.65 12.86
N PHE A 265 -21.97 17.45 12.55
CA PHE A 265 -21.12 18.54 12.04
C PHE A 265 -21.34 18.77 10.55
N ALA A 266 -21.61 20.03 10.21
CA ALA A 266 -21.81 20.54 8.85
C ALA A 266 -20.73 21.57 8.45
N PRO A 267 -20.51 21.81 7.17
CA PRO A 267 -19.66 22.92 6.74
C PRO A 267 -20.04 24.24 7.39
N GLY A 268 -19.07 24.96 7.95
CA GLY A 268 -19.25 26.20 8.72
C GLY A 268 -19.23 26.02 10.23
N ASP A 269 -19.40 24.80 10.75
CA ASP A 269 -19.39 24.56 12.19
C ASP A 269 -18.00 24.74 12.79
N GLN A 270 -17.96 25.30 14.01
CA GLN A 270 -16.72 25.43 14.79
C GLN A 270 -16.48 24.17 15.63
N VAL A 271 -15.29 23.62 15.43
CA VAL A 271 -14.87 22.36 16.04
C VAL A 271 -13.46 22.47 16.63
N CYS A 272 -13.08 21.52 17.45
CA CYS A 272 -11.69 21.22 17.79
C CYS A 272 -11.40 19.75 17.51
N VAL A 273 -10.11 19.40 17.49
CA VAL A 273 -9.67 18.05 17.19
C VAL A 273 -8.76 17.55 18.30
N ARG A 274 -9.07 16.37 18.80
CA ARG A 274 -8.31 15.70 19.84
C ARG A 274 -7.49 14.56 19.27
N PRO A 275 -6.15 14.65 19.30
CA PRO A 275 -5.30 13.51 18.97
C PRO A 275 -5.43 12.39 19.99
N GLU A 276 -5.45 11.15 19.54
CA GLU A 276 -5.31 9.99 20.43
C GLU A 276 -3.96 9.99 21.14
N ALA A 277 -3.88 9.34 22.29
CA ALA A 277 -2.62 9.19 23.01
C ALA A 277 -1.57 8.48 22.13
N GLY A 278 -0.41 9.12 21.98
CA GLY A 278 0.68 8.60 21.14
C GLY A 278 0.45 8.69 19.64
N ALA A 279 -0.55 9.42 19.15
CA ALA A 279 -0.82 9.62 17.73
C ALA A 279 0.19 10.55 17.03
N ILE A 280 0.85 11.41 17.79
CA ILE A 280 1.71 12.46 17.25
C ILE A 280 3.12 11.92 17.04
N ARG A 281 3.65 12.05 15.82
CA ARG A 281 5.05 11.79 15.47
C ARG A 281 5.75 13.10 15.19
N VAL A 282 6.92 13.29 15.79
CA VAL A 282 7.79 14.45 15.53
C VAL A 282 8.80 14.05 14.47
N LEU A 283 8.77 14.74 13.33
CA LEU A 283 9.69 14.54 12.22
C LEU A 283 10.62 15.74 12.08
N ALA A 284 11.86 15.51 11.75
CA ALA A 284 12.79 16.59 11.40
C ALA A 284 12.27 17.35 10.16
N SER A 285 12.50 18.68 10.16
CA SER A 285 12.12 19.55 9.05
C SER A 285 13.00 19.35 7.84
#